data_16d8e274ef0a388ecee64fb9a1e68b37
#
_entry.id   16d8e274ef0a388ecee64fb9a1e68b37
#
_cell.length_a   1.000
_cell.length_b   1.000
_cell.length_c   1.000
_cell.angle_alpha   90.00
_cell.angle_beta   90.00
_cell.angle_gamma   90.00
#
_symmetry.space_group_name_H-M   'P 1'
#
loop_
_entity.id
_entity.type
_entity.pdbx_description
1 polymer ?
#
loop_
_entity_poly.entity_id
_entity_poly.type
_entity_poly.pdbx_seq_one_letter_code
_entity_poly.pdbx_strand_id
1 'polypeptide(L)'
;MKKLLKRILITFALIILILALIASYSYFIEPSRLIVHEENLKIPHWNEKLNGFKVIAISDIHGGSNNVTEGKIRKLVEMANAENPDLIVLLGDYVSEVRFKSKDLRMPVETIADNLQGFKAKYGVYAIIGNHDWWYDEIKVRSEFERVGITFLENEVKAIQVGDETVWLWGIEDLWKNRRVPSEALKEIANKQNIIAITHNPDSLLKAPPEISLMLAGHSHGGQVKFPFYGARAFVNDKRFMAGYAEVDGKHVFVTSGIGCTGPQIRFNVPPEIAVLKLFAEN
;
A
#
# COMPACT_ATOMS: atom_id res chain seq x y z
N MET A 1 -21.55 -50.41 12.73
CA MET A 1 -20.44 -50.09 11.81
C MET A 1 -20.87 -49.32 10.56
N LYS A 2 -21.73 -49.82 9.68
CA LYS A 2 -22.12 -49.14 8.41
C LYS A 2 -22.68 -47.70 8.59
N LYS A 3 -23.55 -47.47 9.61
CA LYS A 3 -24.11 -46.13 9.88
C LYS A 3 -23.05 -45.12 10.37
N LEU A 4 -22.08 -45.54 11.17
CA LEU A 4 -20.98 -44.71 11.66
C LEU A 4 -20.03 -44.32 10.50
N LEU A 5 -19.66 -45.28 9.66
CA LEU A 5 -18.85 -45.06 8.49
C LEU A 5 -19.51 -44.06 7.51
N LYS A 6 -20.83 -44.22 7.29
CA LYS A 6 -21.60 -43.27 6.45
C LYS A 6 -21.56 -41.82 7.02
N ARG A 7 -21.69 -41.68 8.35
CA ARG A 7 -21.60 -40.34 9.01
C ARG A 7 -20.20 -39.74 8.83
N ILE A 8 -19.14 -40.54 9.06
CA ILE A 8 -17.75 -40.09 8.89
C ILE A 8 -17.52 -39.61 7.43
N LEU A 9 -17.96 -40.39 6.43
CA LEU A 9 -17.83 -40.04 5.03
C LEU A 9 -18.60 -38.76 4.68
N ILE A 10 -19.82 -38.58 5.21
CA ILE A 10 -20.59 -37.34 4.99
C ILE A 10 -19.88 -36.16 5.65
N THR A 11 -19.41 -36.29 6.89
CA THR A 11 -18.67 -35.21 7.55
C THR A 11 -17.40 -34.83 6.78
N PHE A 12 -16.65 -35.81 6.31
CA PHE A 12 -15.45 -35.59 5.51
C PHE A 12 -15.77 -34.89 4.18
N ALA A 13 -16.84 -35.33 3.49
CA ALA A 13 -17.28 -34.69 2.26
C ALA A 13 -17.72 -33.22 2.50
N LEU A 14 -18.40 -32.93 3.60
CA LEU A 14 -18.78 -31.57 3.98
C LEU A 14 -17.56 -30.70 4.28
N ILE A 15 -16.54 -31.22 4.96
CA ILE A 15 -15.29 -30.51 5.21
C ILE A 15 -14.59 -30.17 3.90
N ILE A 16 -14.48 -31.12 2.98
CA ILE A 16 -13.89 -30.88 1.66
C ILE A 16 -14.68 -29.80 0.90
N LEU A 17 -16.00 -29.87 0.93
CA LEU A 17 -16.84 -28.87 0.28
C LEU A 17 -16.61 -27.47 0.86
N ILE A 18 -16.56 -27.32 2.18
CA ILE A 18 -16.30 -26.06 2.86
C ILE A 18 -14.91 -25.51 2.46
N LEU A 19 -13.88 -26.34 2.47
CA LEU A 19 -12.55 -25.96 2.05
C LEU A 19 -12.49 -25.51 0.59
N ALA A 20 -13.20 -26.23 -0.30
CA ALA A 20 -13.30 -25.85 -1.71
C ALA A 20 -14.03 -24.51 -1.88
N LEU A 21 -15.09 -24.24 -1.11
CA LEU A 21 -15.80 -22.96 -1.14
C LEU A 21 -14.92 -21.81 -0.64
N ILE A 22 -14.15 -22.02 0.45
CA ILE A 22 -13.19 -21.04 0.97
C ILE A 22 -12.10 -20.76 -0.07
N ALA A 23 -11.52 -21.80 -0.67
CA ALA A 23 -10.51 -21.65 -1.73
C ALA A 23 -11.06 -20.90 -2.94
N SER A 24 -12.26 -21.23 -3.38
CA SER A 24 -12.95 -20.55 -4.49
C SER A 24 -13.21 -19.08 -4.17
N TYR A 25 -13.72 -18.76 -3.01
CA TYR A 25 -13.93 -17.40 -2.55
C TYR A 25 -12.60 -16.61 -2.53
N SER A 26 -11.56 -17.21 -1.95
CA SER A 26 -10.23 -16.58 -1.81
C SER A 26 -9.56 -16.30 -3.16
N TYR A 27 -9.86 -17.09 -4.19
CA TYR A 27 -9.26 -16.94 -5.51
C TYR A 27 -10.10 -16.05 -6.43
N PHE A 28 -11.42 -16.21 -6.48
CA PHE A 28 -12.27 -15.56 -7.47
C PHE A 28 -12.98 -14.31 -6.94
N ILE A 29 -13.33 -14.27 -5.65
CA ILE A 29 -14.20 -13.23 -5.11
C ILE A 29 -13.40 -12.17 -4.35
N GLU A 30 -12.69 -12.55 -3.29
CA GLU A 30 -11.99 -11.58 -2.44
C GLU A 30 -11.01 -10.69 -3.23
N PRO A 31 -10.13 -11.22 -4.12
CA PRO A 31 -9.21 -10.37 -4.88
C PRO A 31 -9.90 -9.39 -5.83
N SER A 32 -11.16 -9.63 -6.18
CA SER A 32 -11.93 -8.72 -7.04
C SER A 32 -12.61 -7.56 -6.28
N ARG A 33 -12.71 -7.66 -4.95
CA ARG A 33 -13.43 -6.72 -4.08
C ARG A 33 -12.58 -5.50 -3.73
N LEU A 34 -12.41 -4.58 -4.68
CA LEU A 34 -11.76 -3.30 -4.38
C LEU A 34 -12.67 -2.45 -3.49
N ILE A 35 -12.20 -2.10 -2.30
CA ILE A 35 -12.92 -1.26 -1.33
C ILE A 35 -12.22 0.08 -1.11
N VAL A 36 -12.96 1.08 -0.66
CA VAL A 36 -12.44 2.30 -0.06
C VAL A 36 -12.43 2.10 1.45
N HIS A 37 -11.27 2.29 2.07
CA HIS A 37 -11.08 2.24 3.51
C HIS A 37 -10.79 3.66 4.01
N GLU A 38 -11.78 4.27 4.66
CA GLU A 38 -11.63 5.61 5.23
C GLU A 38 -11.19 5.53 6.69
N GLU A 39 -10.20 6.35 7.07
CA GLU A 39 -9.77 6.49 8.45
C GLU A 39 -9.42 7.94 8.79
N ASN A 40 -9.82 8.39 9.99
CA ASN A 40 -9.44 9.68 10.54
C ASN A 40 -8.30 9.46 11.52
N LEU A 41 -7.12 10.01 11.21
CA LEU A 41 -5.92 9.82 12.01
C LEU A 41 -5.59 11.10 12.77
N LYS A 42 -5.43 11.00 14.08
CA LYS A 42 -4.78 12.02 14.90
C LYS A 42 -3.29 11.72 14.94
N ILE A 43 -2.48 12.69 14.55
CA ILE A 43 -1.03 12.49 14.38
C ILE A 43 -0.24 13.60 15.06
N PRO A 44 0.94 13.30 15.61
CA PRO A 44 1.80 14.29 16.25
C PRO A 44 2.43 15.23 15.23
N HIS A 45 2.92 16.37 15.72
CA HIS A 45 3.62 17.37 14.90
C HIS A 45 2.81 17.83 13.67
N TRP A 46 1.48 17.78 13.74
CA TRP A 46 0.58 18.22 12.69
C TRP A 46 -0.09 19.53 13.08
N ASN A 47 -0.08 20.51 12.18
CA ASN A 47 -0.70 21.81 12.43
C ASN A 47 -2.22 21.74 12.31
N GLU A 48 -2.96 22.29 13.29
CA GLU A 48 -4.43 22.31 13.30
C GLU A 48 -5.06 22.99 12.06
N LYS A 49 -4.37 23.95 11.44
CA LYS A 49 -4.81 24.58 10.18
C LYS A 49 -4.87 23.60 9.00
N LEU A 50 -4.21 22.47 9.11
CA LEU A 50 -4.22 21.37 8.12
C LEU A 50 -5.22 20.27 8.48
N ASN A 51 -6.02 20.42 9.53
CA ASN A 51 -7.02 19.43 9.91
C ASN A 51 -7.98 19.11 8.76
N GLY A 52 -8.16 17.82 8.50
CA GLY A 52 -8.96 17.33 7.38
C GLY A 52 -8.19 17.17 6.07
N PHE A 53 -6.86 17.42 6.04
CA PHE A 53 -6.02 17.14 4.86
C PHE A 53 -6.17 15.68 4.47
N LYS A 54 -6.60 15.44 3.23
CA LYS A 54 -6.99 14.11 2.75
C LYS A 54 -5.90 13.51 1.88
N VAL A 55 -5.31 12.41 2.34
CA VAL A 55 -4.32 11.63 1.60
C VAL A 55 -4.93 10.32 1.16
N ILE A 56 -4.77 9.97 -0.12
CA ILE A 56 -5.03 8.62 -0.60
C ILE A 56 -3.70 7.87 -0.70
N ALA A 57 -3.63 6.72 -0.05
CA ALA A 57 -2.51 5.80 -0.11
C ALA A 57 -2.88 4.53 -0.89
N ILE A 58 -2.12 4.21 -1.93
CA ILE A 58 -2.28 3.04 -2.80
C ILE A 58 -0.93 2.34 -2.89
N SER A 59 -0.92 1.02 -2.75
CA SER A 59 0.29 0.21 -2.81
C SER A 59 0.04 -1.14 -3.47
N ASP A 60 1.13 -1.83 -3.80
CA ASP A 60 1.11 -3.25 -4.15
C ASP A 60 0.10 -3.55 -5.27
N ILE A 61 0.16 -2.76 -6.35
CA ILE A 61 -0.76 -2.90 -7.49
C ILE A 61 -0.56 -4.24 -8.16
N HIS A 62 0.71 -4.68 -8.33
CA HIS A 62 1.06 -5.93 -8.98
C HIS A 62 0.25 -6.18 -10.26
N GLY A 63 0.37 -5.28 -11.23
CA GLY A 63 -0.37 -5.33 -12.48
C GLY A 63 -0.32 -6.70 -13.15
N GLY A 64 -1.49 -7.24 -13.50
CA GLY A 64 -1.64 -8.59 -14.07
C GLY A 64 -1.63 -9.73 -13.05
N SER A 65 -1.45 -9.48 -11.75
CA SER A 65 -1.73 -10.48 -10.71
C SER A 65 -3.23 -10.81 -10.66
N ASN A 66 -3.62 -11.82 -9.90
CA ASN A 66 -5.02 -12.28 -9.89
C ASN A 66 -6.03 -11.14 -9.71
N ASN A 67 -6.92 -11.01 -10.65
CA ASN A 67 -7.94 -9.96 -10.75
C ASN A 67 -7.42 -8.52 -10.91
N VAL A 68 -6.12 -8.28 -11.06
CA VAL A 68 -5.58 -6.94 -11.36
C VAL A 68 -5.47 -6.78 -12.88
N THR A 69 -6.62 -6.53 -13.49
CA THR A 69 -6.74 -6.23 -14.92
C THR A 69 -6.61 -4.73 -15.18
N GLU A 70 -6.40 -4.33 -16.44
CA GLU A 70 -6.46 -2.92 -16.86
C GLU A 70 -7.73 -2.23 -16.39
N GLY A 71 -8.89 -2.90 -16.53
CA GLY A 71 -10.18 -2.38 -16.09
C GLY A 71 -10.23 -2.13 -14.58
N LYS A 72 -9.58 -2.98 -13.77
CA LYS A 72 -9.48 -2.75 -12.32
C LYS A 72 -8.58 -1.57 -12.00
N ILE A 73 -7.47 -1.38 -12.73
CA ILE A 73 -6.58 -0.22 -12.55
C ILE A 73 -7.31 1.08 -12.90
N ARG A 74 -8.06 1.11 -14.02
CA ARG A 74 -8.88 2.29 -14.34
C ARG A 74 -9.95 2.56 -13.28
N LYS A 75 -10.62 1.52 -12.78
CA LYS A 75 -11.59 1.65 -11.68
C LYS A 75 -10.94 2.17 -10.39
N LEU A 76 -9.71 1.75 -10.10
CA LEU A 76 -8.90 2.28 -8.99
C LEU A 76 -8.74 3.80 -9.10
N VAL A 77 -8.36 4.30 -10.29
CA VAL A 77 -8.22 5.74 -10.56
C VAL A 77 -9.55 6.48 -10.40
N GLU A 78 -10.63 5.94 -10.96
CA GLU A 78 -11.98 6.52 -10.84
C GLU A 78 -12.42 6.63 -9.37
N MET A 79 -12.25 5.55 -8.59
CA MET A 79 -12.62 5.52 -7.17
C MET A 79 -11.77 6.48 -6.35
N ALA A 80 -10.46 6.52 -6.58
CA ALA A 80 -9.56 7.47 -5.91
C ALA A 80 -9.93 8.93 -6.21
N ASN A 81 -10.21 9.25 -7.47
CA ASN A 81 -10.61 10.60 -7.87
C ASN A 81 -11.96 11.03 -7.28
N ALA A 82 -12.90 10.08 -7.11
CA ALA A 82 -14.21 10.35 -6.51
C ALA A 82 -14.11 10.84 -5.05
N GLU A 83 -13.04 10.48 -4.36
CA GLU A 83 -12.76 10.93 -2.99
C GLU A 83 -12.31 12.39 -2.90
N ASN A 84 -11.99 13.06 -4.03
CA ASN A 84 -11.48 14.43 -4.08
C ASN A 84 -10.28 14.65 -3.12
N PRO A 85 -9.16 13.92 -3.28
CA PRO A 85 -8.03 13.99 -2.38
C PRO A 85 -7.23 15.28 -2.51
N ASP A 86 -6.61 15.69 -1.41
CA ASP A 86 -5.57 16.71 -1.44
C ASP A 86 -4.28 16.15 -2.03
N LEU A 87 -3.93 14.91 -1.70
CA LEU A 87 -2.71 14.24 -2.10
C LEU A 87 -2.99 12.76 -2.45
N ILE A 88 -2.34 12.23 -3.49
CA ILE A 88 -2.29 10.79 -3.76
C ILE A 88 -0.84 10.33 -3.63
N VAL A 89 -0.61 9.24 -2.90
CA VAL A 89 0.70 8.59 -2.80
C VAL A 89 0.61 7.14 -3.23
N LEU A 90 1.55 6.73 -4.10
CA LEU A 90 1.71 5.38 -4.60
C LEU A 90 2.95 4.76 -3.96
N LEU A 91 2.76 3.68 -3.19
CA LEU A 91 3.76 3.19 -2.25
C LEU A 91 4.54 1.96 -2.75
N GLY A 92 4.70 1.85 -4.09
CA GLY A 92 5.54 0.83 -4.71
C GLY A 92 4.84 -0.49 -5.02
N ASP A 93 5.61 -1.42 -5.60
CA ASP A 93 5.19 -2.74 -6.08
C ASP A 93 4.08 -2.66 -7.14
N TYR A 94 4.38 -1.95 -8.22
CA TYR A 94 3.48 -1.79 -9.36
C TYR A 94 3.48 -2.99 -10.27
N VAL A 95 4.66 -3.61 -10.47
CA VAL A 95 4.84 -4.74 -11.38
C VAL A 95 4.62 -6.08 -10.70
N SER A 96 4.26 -7.09 -11.50
CA SER A 96 4.14 -8.49 -11.06
C SER A 96 4.85 -9.38 -12.06
N GLU A 97 5.89 -10.06 -11.62
CA GLU A 97 6.63 -10.99 -12.47
C GLU A 97 5.86 -12.31 -12.63
N VAL A 98 6.04 -12.96 -13.78
CA VAL A 98 5.50 -14.31 -14.04
C VAL A 98 6.14 -15.32 -13.10
N ARG A 99 7.44 -15.17 -12.83
CA ARG A 99 8.22 -15.97 -11.87
C ARG A 99 9.01 -15.02 -10.98
N PHE A 100 9.23 -15.40 -9.75
CA PHE A 100 9.97 -14.59 -8.77
C PHE A 100 11.31 -14.07 -9.35
N LYS A 101 11.48 -12.74 -9.32
CA LYS A 101 12.63 -12.02 -9.88
C LYS A 101 12.89 -12.25 -11.38
N SER A 102 11.90 -12.72 -12.15
CA SER A 102 12.05 -12.77 -13.61
C SER A 102 11.89 -11.40 -14.25
N LYS A 103 12.38 -11.26 -15.48
CA LYS A 103 12.13 -10.05 -16.30
C LYS A 103 10.82 -10.14 -17.10
N ASP A 104 10.10 -11.27 -16.99
CA ASP A 104 8.83 -11.47 -17.64
C ASP A 104 7.72 -10.96 -16.73
N LEU A 105 7.02 -9.91 -17.12
CA LEU A 105 5.91 -9.33 -16.38
C LEU A 105 4.56 -9.94 -16.81
N ARG A 106 3.63 -10.02 -15.86
CA ARG A 106 2.22 -10.40 -16.10
C ARG A 106 1.47 -9.32 -16.88
N MET A 107 1.82 -8.06 -16.67
CA MET A 107 1.33 -6.90 -17.41
C MET A 107 2.52 -5.98 -17.68
N PRO A 108 2.71 -5.49 -18.91
CA PRO A 108 3.77 -4.54 -19.23
C PRO A 108 3.68 -3.27 -18.37
N VAL A 109 4.84 -2.72 -17.98
CA VAL A 109 4.88 -1.51 -17.14
C VAL A 109 4.22 -0.31 -17.82
N GLU A 110 4.36 -0.20 -19.13
CA GLU A 110 3.73 0.83 -19.95
C GLU A 110 2.20 0.75 -19.84
N THR A 111 1.65 -0.48 -19.89
CA THR A 111 0.20 -0.71 -19.75
C THR A 111 -0.27 -0.33 -18.35
N ILE A 112 0.51 -0.63 -17.30
CA ILE A 112 0.17 -0.23 -15.93
C ILE A 112 0.14 1.31 -15.85
N ALA A 113 1.18 1.99 -16.32
CA ALA A 113 1.29 3.44 -16.30
C ALA A 113 0.14 4.12 -17.07
N ASP A 114 -0.18 3.64 -18.28
CA ASP A 114 -1.26 4.17 -19.12
C ASP A 114 -2.62 4.07 -18.41
N ASN A 115 -2.87 2.97 -17.67
CA ASN A 115 -4.12 2.79 -16.94
C ASN A 115 -4.15 3.55 -15.60
N LEU A 116 -3.01 4.02 -15.07
CA LEU A 116 -2.92 4.92 -13.92
C LEU A 116 -2.99 6.39 -14.33
N GLN A 117 -2.90 6.70 -15.62
CA GLN A 117 -3.09 8.04 -16.12
C GLN A 117 -4.47 8.58 -15.71
N GLY A 118 -4.51 9.82 -15.26
CA GLY A 118 -5.77 10.48 -14.91
C GLY A 118 -6.08 10.56 -13.43
N PHE A 119 -5.17 10.15 -12.55
CA PHE A 119 -5.27 10.52 -11.14
C PHE A 119 -5.37 12.05 -10.97
N LYS A 120 -6.25 12.49 -10.06
CA LYS A 120 -6.50 13.89 -9.76
C LYS A 120 -6.39 14.12 -8.26
N ALA A 121 -5.39 14.88 -7.87
CA ALA A 121 -5.21 15.36 -6.50
C ALA A 121 -4.83 16.83 -6.53
N LYS A 122 -5.32 17.59 -5.55
CA LYS A 122 -5.10 19.06 -5.49
C LYS A 122 -3.63 19.43 -5.48
N TYR A 123 -2.80 18.63 -4.80
CA TYR A 123 -1.37 18.91 -4.61
C TYR A 123 -0.48 17.87 -5.31
N GLY A 124 -1.04 17.04 -6.19
CA GLY A 124 -0.28 16.14 -7.03
C GLY A 124 -0.31 14.67 -6.63
N VAL A 125 0.36 13.87 -7.46
CA VAL A 125 0.48 12.41 -7.33
C VAL A 125 1.95 12.08 -7.20
N TYR A 126 2.33 11.45 -6.10
CA TYR A 126 3.71 11.10 -5.82
C TYR A 126 3.87 9.60 -5.62
N ALA A 127 5.03 9.08 -5.96
CA ALA A 127 5.32 7.66 -5.93
C ALA A 127 6.70 7.37 -5.33
N ILE A 128 6.87 6.16 -4.84
CA ILE A 128 8.14 5.57 -4.47
C ILE A 128 8.27 4.20 -5.14
N ILE A 129 9.48 3.66 -5.21
CA ILE A 129 9.77 2.34 -5.77
C ILE A 129 9.60 1.26 -4.70
N GLY A 130 8.91 0.15 -5.04
CA GLY A 130 8.83 -1.06 -4.22
C GLY A 130 9.85 -2.12 -4.64
N ASN A 131 9.92 -3.22 -3.88
CA ASN A 131 10.96 -4.22 -4.13
C ASN A 131 10.76 -5.00 -5.45
N HIS A 132 9.55 -5.26 -5.88
CA HIS A 132 9.31 -5.90 -7.19
C HIS A 132 9.69 -4.97 -8.34
N ASP A 133 9.54 -3.65 -8.17
CA ASP A 133 9.87 -2.68 -9.20
C ASP A 133 11.38 -2.60 -9.44
N TRP A 134 12.21 -2.46 -8.37
CA TRP A 134 13.67 -2.41 -8.55
C TRP A 134 14.29 -3.78 -8.85
N TRP A 135 13.66 -4.90 -8.46
CA TRP A 135 14.08 -6.22 -8.95
C TRP A 135 13.87 -6.37 -10.45
N TYR A 136 12.82 -5.78 -10.97
CA TYR A 136 12.55 -5.74 -12.40
C TYR A 136 13.45 -4.74 -13.11
N ASP A 137 13.11 -3.48 -13.10
CA ASP A 137 13.83 -2.36 -13.74
C ASP A 137 13.26 -1.03 -13.22
N GLU A 138 13.86 -0.46 -12.17
CA GLU A 138 13.35 0.77 -11.55
C GLU A 138 13.40 1.97 -12.47
N ILE A 139 14.41 2.03 -13.37
CA ILE A 139 14.57 3.15 -14.32
C ILE A 139 13.39 3.15 -15.30
N LYS A 140 13.04 1.97 -15.80
CA LYS A 140 11.90 1.80 -16.71
C LYS A 140 10.58 2.10 -15.99
N VAL A 141 10.36 1.58 -14.78
CA VAL A 141 9.15 1.86 -13.99
C VAL A 141 9.01 3.36 -13.76
N ARG A 142 10.06 4.02 -13.28
CA ARG A 142 10.07 5.47 -13.06
C ARG A 142 9.73 6.24 -14.35
N SER A 143 10.42 5.97 -15.44
CA SER A 143 10.25 6.71 -16.70
C SER A 143 8.82 6.59 -17.25
N GLU A 144 8.20 5.40 -17.15
CA GLU A 144 6.84 5.19 -17.65
C GLU A 144 5.78 5.90 -16.78
N PHE A 145 5.97 5.91 -15.46
CA PHE A 145 5.05 6.61 -14.56
C PHE A 145 5.22 8.13 -14.63
N GLU A 146 6.44 8.63 -14.76
CA GLU A 146 6.69 10.07 -14.96
C GLU A 146 6.09 10.56 -16.29
N ARG A 147 6.10 9.74 -17.34
CA ARG A 147 5.46 10.03 -18.63
C ARG A 147 3.96 10.32 -18.47
N VAL A 148 3.29 9.72 -17.50
CA VAL A 148 1.86 9.92 -17.22
C VAL A 148 1.58 10.91 -16.09
N GLY A 149 2.61 11.65 -15.64
CA GLY A 149 2.47 12.76 -14.68
C GLY A 149 2.57 12.36 -13.20
N ILE A 150 3.12 11.18 -12.89
CA ILE A 150 3.36 10.71 -11.51
C ILE A 150 4.81 11.04 -11.14
N THR A 151 5.02 11.76 -10.04
CA THR A 151 6.36 12.21 -9.61
C THR A 151 6.95 11.23 -8.59
N PHE A 152 8.14 10.69 -8.85
CA PHE A 152 8.85 9.86 -7.88
C PHE A 152 9.66 10.69 -6.90
N LEU A 153 9.66 10.24 -5.64
CA LEU A 153 10.52 10.76 -4.58
C LEU A 153 11.33 9.60 -4.01
N GLU A 154 12.64 9.71 -4.06
CA GLU A 154 13.55 8.72 -3.46
C GLU A 154 14.63 9.42 -2.68
N ASN A 155 14.57 9.31 -1.35
CA ASN A 155 15.44 10.01 -0.40
C ASN A 155 15.39 11.55 -0.56
N GLU A 156 14.27 12.04 -1.05
CA GLU A 156 14.01 13.45 -1.35
C GLU A 156 12.81 13.96 -0.56
N VAL A 157 12.81 15.25 -0.27
CA VAL A 157 11.70 15.97 0.37
C VAL A 157 11.08 16.93 -0.62
N LYS A 158 9.75 16.87 -0.73
CA LYS A 158 8.94 17.81 -1.50
C LYS A 158 8.17 18.72 -0.56
N ALA A 159 8.37 20.02 -0.68
CA ALA A 159 7.51 21.02 -0.04
C ALA A 159 6.19 21.17 -0.82
N ILE A 160 5.08 21.04 -0.12
CA ILE A 160 3.72 21.21 -0.65
C ILE A 160 3.07 22.36 0.10
N GLN A 161 2.83 23.48 -0.60
CA GLN A 161 2.22 24.67 0.00
C GLN A 161 0.71 24.51 0.11
N VAL A 162 0.17 24.59 1.33
CA VAL A 162 -1.25 24.48 1.66
C VAL A 162 -1.70 25.73 2.42
N GLY A 163 -2.20 26.74 1.70
CA GLY A 163 -2.42 28.05 2.27
C GLY A 163 -1.12 28.66 2.81
N ASP A 164 -1.14 29.03 4.10
CA ASP A 164 0.04 29.59 4.78
C ASP A 164 0.96 28.51 5.40
N GLU A 165 0.55 27.24 5.33
CA GLU A 165 1.29 26.11 5.91
C GLU A 165 1.99 25.29 4.84
N THR A 166 3.03 24.56 5.23
CA THR A 166 3.74 23.63 4.35
C THR A 166 3.60 22.22 4.87
N VAL A 167 3.14 21.30 4.00
CA VAL A 167 3.23 19.86 4.20
C VAL A 167 4.51 19.36 3.52
N TRP A 168 5.34 18.65 4.25
CA TRP A 168 6.57 18.07 3.76
C TRP A 168 6.35 16.61 3.43
N LEU A 169 6.47 16.24 2.16
CA LEU A 169 6.39 14.86 1.71
C LEU A 169 7.80 14.31 1.52
N TRP A 170 8.16 13.33 2.33
CA TRP A 170 9.48 12.69 2.30
C TRP A 170 9.38 11.28 1.72
N GLY A 171 9.94 11.07 0.53
CA GLY A 171 10.10 9.75 -0.08
C GLY A 171 11.32 9.03 0.47
N ILE A 172 11.14 7.82 0.98
CA ILE A 172 12.19 6.96 1.49
C ILE A 172 12.35 5.75 0.58
N GLU A 173 13.56 5.55 0.10
CA GLU A 173 13.92 4.36 -0.71
C GLU A 173 13.60 3.06 0.03
N ASP A 174 13.27 2.00 -0.71
CA ASP A 174 12.93 0.70 -0.13
C ASP A 174 14.04 0.16 0.78
N LEU A 175 13.65 -0.25 2.00
CA LEU A 175 14.56 -0.74 3.03
C LEU A 175 15.34 -2.00 2.61
N TRP A 176 14.82 -2.79 1.67
CA TRP A 176 15.52 -3.97 1.16
C TRP A 176 16.58 -3.64 0.11
N LYS A 177 16.46 -2.48 -0.55
CA LYS A 177 17.47 -1.97 -1.48
C LYS A 177 18.61 -1.31 -0.72
N ASN A 178 18.26 -0.41 0.21
CA ASN A 178 19.22 0.30 1.04
C ASN A 178 18.79 0.22 2.52
N ARG A 179 19.51 -0.55 3.31
CA ARG A 179 19.18 -0.79 4.73
C ARG A 179 19.28 0.46 5.64
N ARG A 180 19.21 1.65 5.06
CA ARG A 180 19.28 2.95 5.74
C ARG A 180 17.98 3.72 5.50
N VAL A 181 17.69 4.61 6.44
CA VAL A 181 16.67 5.67 6.29
C VAL A 181 17.44 6.98 6.34
N PRO A 182 17.76 7.57 5.18
CA PRO A 182 18.61 8.77 5.12
C PRO A 182 17.80 9.99 5.55
N SER A 183 18.02 10.45 6.78
CA SER A 183 17.34 11.61 7.36
C SER A 183 18.00 12.95 7.02
N GLU A 184 19.06 12.94 6.22
CA GLU A 184 19.75 14.15 5.79
C GLU A 184 18.85 15.14 5.08
N ALA A 185 17.91 14.65 4.27
CA ALA A 185 16.92 15.46 3.57
C ALA A 185 16.01 16.28 4.53
N LEU A 186 15.81 15.80 5.77
CA LEU A 186 15.00 16.51 6.76
C LEU A 186 15.73 17.69 7.42
N LYS A 187 17.04 17.85 7.23
CA LYS A 187 17.81 18.96 7.82
C LYS A 187 17.38 20.32 7.29
N GLU A 188 16.78 20.35 6.10
CA GLU A 188 16.29 21.57 5.45
C GLU A 188 14.91 22.02 6.00
N ILE A 189 14.23 21.16 6.77
CA ILE A 189 12.92 21.47 7.37
C ILE A 189 13.14 22.18 8.71
N ALA A 190 12.98 23.50 8.73
CA ALA A 190 13.31 24.32 9.90
C ALA A 190 12.45 24.02 11.14
N ASN A 191 11.14 23.82 10.95
CA ASN A 191 10.18 23.64 12.06
C ASN A 191 9.88 22.18 12.39
N LYS A 192 10.31 21.23 11.55
CA LYS A 192 10.08 19.77 11.71
C LYS A 192 8.63 19.41 12.04
N GLN A 193 7.69 20.05 11.37
CA GLN A 193 6.26 19.81 11.48
C GLN A 193 5.67 19.43 10.12
N ASN A 194 4.49 18.78 10.15
CA ASN A 194 3.73 18.41 8.96
C ASN A 194 4.51 17.50 8.00
N ILE A 195 5.29 16.56 8.53
CA ILE A 195 6.13 15.66 7.74
C ILE A 195 5.38 14.35 7.52
N ILE A 196 5.00 14.07 6.27
CA ILE A 196 4.50 12.76 5.84
C ILE A 196 5.65 12.02 5.17
N ALA A 197 6.07 10.90 5.74
CA ALA A 197 7.04 10.00 5.12
C ALA A 197 6.29 8.95 4.28
N ILE A 198 6.77 8.66 3.07
CA ILE A 198 6.27 7.57 2.23
C ILE A 198 7.40 6.58 1.96
N THR A 199 7.13 5.30 2.17
CA THR A 199 8.09 4.21 1.96
C THR A 199 7.35 2.95 1.54
N HIS A 200 8.03 2.03 0.85
CA HIS A 200 7.39 0.76 0.54
C HIS A 200 7.33 -0.14 1.79
N ASN A 201 8.44 -0.35 2.46
CA ASN A 201 8.54 -1.27 3.59
C ASN A 201 8.31 -0.56 4.93
N PRO A 202 7.28 -0.94 5.72
CA PRO A 202 6.94 -0.27 6.98
C PRO A 202 7.98 -0.44 8.09
N ASP A 203 8.87 -1.45 8.01
CA ASP A 203 9.99 -1.61 8.95
C ASP A 203 10.96 -0.40 8.93
N SER A 204 10.86 0.47 7.92
CA SER A 204 11.57 1.74 7.85
C SER A 204 11.25 2.65 9.04
N LEU A 205 10.05 2.53 9.64
CA LEU A 205 9.65 3.31 10.82
C LEU A 205 10.61 3.11 12.00
N LEU A 206 11.13 1.89 12.19
CA LEU A 206 12.05 1.57 13.29
C LEU A 206 13.33 2.39 13.23
N LYS A 207 13.72 2.84 12.03
CA LYS A 207 14.93 3.63 11.77
C LYS A 207 14.65 5.10 11.47
N ALA A 208 13.38 5.45 11.29
CA ALA A 208 12.98 6.81 11.00
C ALA A 208 13.14 7.71 12.24
N PRO A 209 13.47 9.00 12.07
CA PRO A 209 13.55 9.96 13.16
C PRO A 209 12.15 10.26 13.75
N PRO A 210 12.09 10.72 15.01
CA PRO A 210 10.80 10.92 15.70
C PRO A 210 10.00 12.13 15.21
N GLU A 211 10.60 13.00 14.42
CA GLU A 211 9.96 14.25 13.95
C GLU A 211 8.91 14.04 12.85
N ILE A 212 8.82 12.85 12.27
CA ILE A 212 7.79 12.56 11.27
C ILE A 212 6.39 12.52 11.91
N SER A 213 5.42 13.17 11.27
CA SER A 213 4.03 13.15 11.74
C SER A 213 3.35 11.82 11.42
N LEU A 214 3.59 11.26 10.24
CA LEU A 214 3.01 10.00 9.80
C LEU A 214 3.91 9.35 8.76
N MET A 215 4.10 8.04 8.85
CA MET A 215 4.64 7.23 7.77
C MET A 215 3.51 6.47 7.06
N LEU A 216 3.55 6.43 5.72
CA LEU A 216 2.64 5.65 4.89
C LEU A 216 3.43 4.55 4.19
N ALA A 217 2.97 3.30 4.28
CA ALA A 217 3.67 2.15 3.73
C ALA A 217 2.71 1.08 3.17
N GLY A 218 3.28 0.15 2.38
CA GLY A 218 2.62 -1.02 1.83
C GLY A 218 3.34 -2.32 2.20
N HIS A 219 3.74 -3.12 1.17
CA HIS A 219 4.60 -4.29 1.25
C HIS A 219 4.03 -5.52 1.96
N SER A 220 3.31 -5.33 3.06
CA SER A 220 2.79 -6.43 3.89
C SER A 220 1.59 -7.16 3.28
N HIS A 221 0.89 -6.52 2.33
CA HIS A 221 -0.39 -6.95 1.77
C HIS A 221 -1.47 -7.24 2.85
N GLY A 222 -1.34 -6.69 4.06
CA GLY A 222 -2.17 -7.09 5.20
C GLY A 222 -2.02 -8.57 5.56
N GLY A 223 -0.91 -9.19 5.10
CA GLY A 223 -0.67 -10.63 5.15
C GLY A 223 -1.45 -11.42 4.12
N GLN A 224 -2.23 -10.78 3.25
CA GLN A 224 -2.98 -11.33 2.12
C GLN A 224 -4.02 -12.42 2.48
N VAL A 225 -3.70 -13.27 3.44
CA VAL A 225 -4.58 -14.34 3.98
C VAL A 225 -4.59 -14.26 5.50
N LYS A 226 -5.76 -13.93 6.07
CA LYS A 226 -5.96 -13.80 7.52
C LYS A 226 -6.97 -14.82 8.01
N PHE A 227 -6.50 -15.91 8.61
CA PHE A 227 -7.38 -16.93 9.16
C PHE A 227 -7.96 -16.47 10.52
N PRO A 228 -9.25 -16.79 10.79
CA PRO A 228 -9.81 -16.63 12.13
C PRO A 228 -8.93 -17.34 13.17
N PHE A 229 -8.67 -16.67 14.30
CA PHE A 229 -7.88 -17.15 15.44
C PHE A 229 -6.37 -17.27 15.23
N TYR A 230 -5.87 -17.41 14.00
CA TYR A 230 -4.42 -17.54 13.70
C TYR A 230 -3.80 -16.23 13.18
N GLY A 231 -4.63 -15.28 12.72
CA GLY A 231 -4.15 -14.06 12.13
C GLY A 231 -3.58 -14.23 10.72
N ALA A 232 -2.73 -13.30 10.32
CA ALA A 232 -2.06 -13.28 9.02
C ALA A 232 -0.55 -13.53 9.16
N ARG A 233 0.10 -13.91 8.04
CA ARG A 233 1.57 -13.92 7.91
C ARG A 233 1.97 -12.78 7.00
N ALA A 234 2.94 -11.97 7.41
CA ALA A 234 3.51 -10.93 6.57
C ALA A 234 5.02 -11.08 6.45
N PHE A 235 5.56 -10.45 5.42
CA PHE A 235 6.99 -10.36 5.16
C PHE A 235 7.59 -9.10 5.81
N VAL A 236 7.10 -8.76 7.01
CA VAL A 236 7.60 -7.64 7.84
C VAL A 236 8.25 -8.19 9.11
N ASN A 237 9.23 -7.48 9.65
CA ASN A 237 9.92 -7.90 10.87
C ASN A 237 9.04 -7.67 12.11
N ASP A 238 8.28 -6.58 12.11
CA ASP A 238 7.37 -6.27 13.22
C ASP A 238 5.91 -6.53 12.82
N LYS A 239 5.26 -7.44 13.54
CA LYS A 239 3.87 -7.83 13.29
C LYS A 239 2.87 -6.68 13.47
N ARG A 240 3.25 -5.60 14.18
CA ARG A 240 2.43 -4.39 14.31
C ARG A 240 2.23 -3.69 12.96
N PHE A 241 3.15 -3.90 12.01
CA PHE A 241 3.13 -3.33 10.67
C PHE A 241 2.41 -4.21 9.64
N MET A 242 1.46 -5.02 10.09
CA MET A 242 0.70 -5.89 9.19
C MET A 242 -0.26 -5.12 8.29
N ALA A 243 -1.12 -4.29 8.85
CA ALA A 243 -2.06 -3.41 8.16
C ALA A 243 -2.70 -2.43 9.14
N GLY A 244 -3.19 -1.30 8.59
CA GLY A 244 -3.86 -0.26 9.35
C GLY A 244 -2.90 0.64 10.10
N TYR A 245 -3.45 1.42 11.03
CA TYR A 245 -2.67 2.33 11.84
C TYR A 245 -1.97 1.62 13.00
N ALA A 246 -0.73 2.02 13.24
CA ALA A 246 0.06 1.57 14.39
C ALA A 246 0.91 2.72 14.94
N GLU A 247 1.07 2.74 16.25
CA GLU A 247 2.00 3.59 16.97
C GLU A 247 3.10 2.75 17.60
N VAL A 248 4.35 3.15 17.37
CA VAL A 248 5.53 2.45 17.87
C VAL A 248 6.57 3.44 18.31
N ASP A 249 6.89 3.45 19.61
CA ASP A 249 7.87 4.34 20.24
C ASP A 249 7.58 5.82 19.90
N GLY A 250 6.30 6.23 19.95
CA GLY A 250 5.85 7.59 19.65
C GLY A 250 5.92 7.96 18.17
N LYS A 251 6.15 7.01 17.27
CA LYS A 251 6.12 7.18 15.82
C LYS A 251 4.90 6.50 15.22
N HIS A 252 4.28 7.14 14.24
CA HIS A 252 2.99 6.76 13.69
C HIS A 252 3.15 6.24 12.27
N VAL A 253 2.52 5.12 11.96
CA VAL A 253 2.51 4.53 10.61
C VAL A 253 1.10 4.06 10.25
N PHE A 254 0.75 4.22 8.98
CA PHE A 254 -0.38 3.52 8.37
C PHE A 254 0.14 2.61 7.27
N VAL A 255 -0.26 1.35 7.32
CA VAL A 255 0.15 0.34 6.34
C VAL A 255 -1.09 -0.13 5.59
N THR A 256 -1.12 0.11 4.27
CA THR A 256 -2.24 -0.36 3.45
C THR A 256 -2.08 -1.84 3.08
N SER A 257 -3.21 -2.54 2.94
CA SER A 257 -3.24 -3.93 2.50
C SER A 257 -3.04 -4.10 0.99
N GLY A 258 -2.92 -3.00 0.24
CA GLY A 258 -2.61 -3.02 -1.19
C GLY A 258 -3.71 -3.58 -2.10
N ILE A 259 -3.44 -3.60 -3.41
CA ILE A 259 -4.41 -3.90 -4.47
C ILE A 259 -4.28 -5.32 -5.03
N GLY A 260 -3.06 -5.75 -5.32
CA GLY A 260 -2.73 -7.00 -6.01
C GLY A 260 -2.44 -8.16 -5.08
N CYS A 261 -1.83 -9.19 -5.65
CA CYS A 261 -1.37 -10.37 -4.93
C CYS A 261 0.08 -10.64 -5.26
N THR A 262 0.86 -11.06 -4.26
CA THR A 262 2.20 -11.62 -4.44
C THR A 262 2.25 -13.08 -3.96
N GLY A 263 3.17 -13.89 -4.48
CA GLY A 263 3.23 -15.32 -4.16
C GLY A 263 1.93 -16.06 -4.51
N PRO A 264 1.19 -16.60 -3.53
CA PRO A 264 -0.13 -17.19 -3.77
C PRO A 264 -1.11 -16.14 -4.27
N GLN A 265 -1.73 -16.41 -5.42
CA GLN A 265 -2.66 -15.47 -6.08
C GLN A 265 -4.06 -15.50 -5.45
N ILE A 266 -4.12 -15.40 -4.11
CA ILE A 266 -5.35 -15.46 -3.30
C ILE A 266 -5.37 -14.36 -2.26
N ARG A 267 -6.58 -13.93 -1.87
CA ARG A 267 -6.82 -13.10 -0.67
C ARG A 267 -7.93 -13.73 0.16
N PHE A 268 -7.80 -13.69 1.47
CA PHE A 268 -8.84 -14.16 2.39
C PHE A 268 -8.91 -13.29 3.65
N ASN A 269 -10.06 -12.67 3.92
CA ASN A 269 -10.28 -11.67 4.97
C ASN A 269 -9.34 -10.45 4.90
N VAL A 270 -8.85 -10.14 3.71
CA VAL A 270 -7.97 -8.99 3.42
C VAL A 270 -8.29 -8.50 2.01
N PRO A 271 -9.42 -7.81 1.81
CA PRO A 271 -9.79 -7.29 0.49
C PRO A 271 -8.77 -6.25 0.00
N PRO A 272 -8.59 -6.12 -1.32
CA PRO A 272 -7.86 -4.99 -1.89
C PRO A 272 -8.47 -3.65 -1.48
N GLU A 273 -7.63 -2.67 -1.09
CA GLU A 273 -8.14 -1.39 -0.60
C GLU A 273 -7.46 -0.17 -1.20
N ILE A 274 -8.23 0.90 -1.31
CA ILE A 274 -7.77 2.28 -1.44
C ILE A 274 -7.88 2.89 -0.04
N ALA A 275 -6.77 3.26 0.59
CA ALA A 275 -6.81 3.90 1.90
C ALA A 275 -7.00 5.40 1.73
N VAL A 276 -8.06 5.94 2.35
CA VAL A 276 -8.41 7.36 2.39
C VAL A 276 -8.22 7.87 3.80
N LEU A 277 -7.17 8.64 4.02
CA LEU A 277 -6.74 9.09 5.33
C LEU A 277 -7.02 10.58 5.48
N LYS A 278 -7.82 10.95 6.50
CA LYS A 278 -8.03 12.35 6.89
C LYS A 278 -7.19 12.64 8.12
N LEU A 279 -6.27 13.58 7.99
CA LEU A 279 -5.27 13.87 9.01
C LEU A 279 -5.73 15.02 9.92
N PHE A 280 -5.51 14.84 11.22
CA PHE A 280 -5.85 15.80 12.27
C PHE A 280 -4.70 15.94 13.26
N ALA A 281 -4.55 17.11 13.84
CA ALA A 281 -3.60 17.30 14.93
C ALA A 281 -3.99 16.46 16.16
N GLU A 282 -3.01 15.85 16.78
CA GLU A 282 -3.15 15.24 18.09
C GLU A 282 -3.08 16.36 19.14
N ASN A 283 -4.11 16.45 20.00
CA ASN A 283 -4.22 17.47 21.06
C ASN A 283 -3.37 17.11 22.28
#